data_e8be899d50b2a37cbd7038ea0df00862
#
_entry.id   e8be899d50b2a37cbd7038ea0df00862
#
_cell.length_a   1.000
_cell.length_b   1.000
_cell.length_c   1.000
_cell.angle_alpha   90.00
_cell.angle_beta   90.00
_cell.angle_gamma   90.00
#
_symmetry.space_group_name_H-M   'P 1'
#
loop_
_entity.id
_entity.type
_entity.pdbx_description
1 polymer ?
#
loop_
_entity_poly.entity_id
_entity_poly.type
_entity_poly.pdbx_seq_one_letter_code
_entity_poly.pdbx_strand_id
1 'polypeptide(L)'
;GYTGGSLNAITRSGSNQHKGSVFYFTRDQSLVGDGPEALGEPGEFSQDSYGFRLGGPISKDNIFYFVNAEIKSQDQPTGWSLSGNSGQCYGNCDPVISAAATRFENWLAQYNYNPGSRDENVRDIPADKAFLRFDFNVNDGNQLTLRWNYVDAGNVVNRPNSFTYEYPGEAYDFSSETNSLVGQLNSVFGTNMFNEFRLTFQQIRDRRPPVSIFPWVELEDVAPEAGYFGEFEAGSEPFSTRNALDQDIIELTNDFTWIKGNHTMTFGTSNQFFEFDNLFIQNAFGSYEFSNLEQLESGVAREWEYTVVNPGQPETQQFGINQIGLYA
;
A
#
# COMPACT_ATOMS: atom_id res chain seq x y z
N GLY A 1 -9.00 1.13 -26.12
CA GLY A 1 -7.57 1.33 -26.34
C GLY A 1 -6.80 1.12 -25.06
N TYR A 2 -5.74 0.36 -25.10
CA TYR A 2 -4.85 0.11 -23.96
C TYR A 2 -3.64 1.04 -24.06
N THR A 3 -3.40 1.82 -23.02
CA THR A 3 -2.18 2.64 -22.89
C THR A 3 -1.47 2.23 -21.62
N GLY A 4 -0.27 1.62 -21.74
CA GLY A 4 0.53 1.17 -20.59
C GLY A 4 1.43 0.00 -20.95
N GLY A 5 2.14 -0.53 -19.96
CA GLY A 5 2.94 -1.75 -20.05
C GLY A 5 2.16 -2.96 -19.51
N SER A 6 2.47 -4.16 -19.99
CA SER A 6 2.01 -5.40 -19.37
C SER A 6 3.19 -6.12 -18.71
N LEU A 7 2.99 -6.63 -17.50
CA LEU A 7 3.93 -7.50 -16.80
C LEU A 7 3.34 -8.91 -16.76
N ASN A 8 4.00 -9.86 -17.39
CA ASN A 8 3.61 -11.27 -17.30
C ASN A 8 4.58 -12.01 -16.37
N ALA A 9 4.06 -12.58 -15.28
CA ALA A 9 4.84 -13.33 -14.32
C ALA A 9 4.45 -14.81 -14.35
N ILE A 10 5.44 -15.68 -14.58
CA ILE A 10 5.27 -17.13 -14.52
C ILE A 10 5.67 -17.62 -13.13
N THR A 11 4.71 -18.14 -12.38
CA THR A 11 4.93 -18.67 -11.04
C THR A 11 5.71 -19.99 -11.08
N ARG A 12 6.64 -20.17 -10.14
CA ARG A 12 7.44 -21.38 -10.02
C ARG A 12 6.57 -22.56 -9.59
N SER A 13 6.86 -23.75 -10.13
CA SER A 13 6.23 -25.03 -9.76
C SER A 13 7.23 -25.95 -9.06
N GLY A 14 6.72 -27.02 -8.45
CA GLY A 14 7.52 -28.16 -8.00
C GLY A 14 8.08 -28.97 -9.17
N SER A 15 8.92 -29.93 -8.85
CA SER A 15 9.52 -30.89 -9.79
C SER A 15 9.66 -32.26 -9.15
N ASN A 16 10.15 -33.26 -9.87
CA ASN A 16 10.42 -34.61 -9.32
C ASN A 16 11.54 -34.67 -8.25
N GLN A 17 12.14 -33.54 -7.94
CA GLN A 17 13.14 -33.42 -6.90
C GLN A 17 12.74 -32.35 -5.90
N HIS A 18 12.86 -32.63 -4.60
CA HIS A 18 12.71 -31.60 -3.58
C HIS A 18 13.87 -30.61 -3.67
N LYS A 19 13.53 -29.34 -3.81
CA LYS A 19 14.48 -28.23 -3.85
C LYS A 19 13.94 -27.10 -2.99
N GLY A 20 14.83 -26.52 -2.18
CA GLY A 20 14.47 -25.41 -1.32
C GLY A 20 15.64 -24.45 -1.15
N SER A 21 15.36 -23.31 -0.61
CA SER A 21 16.34 -22.34 -0.12
C SER A 21 15.72 -21.49 0.97
N VAL A 22 16.56 -21.02 1.86
CA VAL A 22 16.27 -19.96 2.82
C VAL A 22 17.14 -18.76 2.46
N PHE A 23 16.69 -17.57 2.79
CA PHE A 23 17.46 -16.35 2.57
C PHE A 23 17.22 -15.36 3.71
N TYR A 24 18.21 -14.52 3.91
CA TYR A 24 18.14 -13.34 4.76
C TYR A 24 18.88 -12.20 4.07
N PHE A 25 18.26 -11.06 3.96
CA PHE A 25 18.87 -9.84 3.49
C PHE A 25 18.69 -8.76 4.55
N THR A 26 19.74 -8.04 4.83
CA THR A 26 19.72 -6.87 5.71
C THR A 26 20.35 -5.69 5.00
N ARG A 27 19.85 -4.52 5.30
CA ARG A 27 20.37 -3.25 4.85
C ARG A 27 20.07 -2.19 5.90
N ASP A 28 21.07 -1.43 6.28
CA ASP A 28 20.94 -0.30 7.19
C ASP A 28 21.93 0.80 6.79
N GLN A 29 21.84 1.96 7.43
CA GLN A 29 22.72 3.11 7.14
C GLN A 29 24.20 2.78 7.36
N SER A 30 24.56 1.87 8.27
CA SER A 30 25.96 1.53 8.55
C SER A 30 26.61 0.74 7.40
N LEU A 31 25.82 0.15 6.51
CA LEU A 31 26.25 -0.58 5.32
C LEU A 31 26.31 0.33 4.07
N VAL A 32 25.92 1.58 4.20
CA VAL A 32 26.03 2.57 3.12
C VAL A 32 27.42 3.18 3.20
N GLY A 33 28.18 3.14 2.11
CA GLY A 33 29.48 3.84 2.04
C GLY A 33 29.31 5.35 2.00
N ASP A 34 30.42 6.07 2.15
CA ASP A 34 30.46 7.53 2.08
C ASP A 34 29.81 8.02 0.78
N GLY A 35 28.75 8.81 0.92
CA GLY A 35 28.09 9.48 -0.19
C GLY A 35 28.88 10.71 -0.63
N PRO A 36 28.48 11.40 -1.73
CA PRO A 36 29.01 12.71 -2.05
C PRO A 36 28.78 13.67 -0.87
N GLU A 37 29.80 14.41 -0.45
CA GLU A 37 29.72 15.39 0.66
C GLU A 37 28.50 16.35 0.55
N ALA A 38 28.03 16.60 -0.66
CA ALA A 38 26.88 17.48 -0.92
C ALA A 38 25.52 16.91 -0.49
N LEU A 39 25.42 15.62 -0.21
CA LEU A 39 24.17 14.97 0.16
C LEU A 39 24.02 14.68 1.67
N GLY A 40 25.09 14.91 2.45
CA GLY A 40 25.12 14.60 3.88
C GLY A 40 25.10 13.09 4.17
N GLU A 41 25.10 12.74 5.44
CA GLU A 41 24.96 11.34 5.89
C GLU A 41 23.51 10.88 5.70
N PRO A 42 23.29 9.61 5.28
CA PRO A 42 21.94 9.07 5.23
C PRO A 42 21.32 9.03 6.61
N GLY A 43 20.03 9.41 6.73
CA GLY A 43 19.29 9.23 7.96
C GLY A 43 19.23 7.77 8.39
N GLU A 44 18.87 7.52 9.66
CA GLU A 44 18.74 6.15 10.19
C GLU A 44 17.65 5.38 9.47
N PHE A 45 18.02 4.32 8.79
CA PHE A 45 17.07 3.39 8.16
C PHE A 45 17.49 1.95 8.41
N SER A 46 16.53 1.05 8.43
CA SER A 46 16.79 -0.39 8.46
C SER A 46 15.85 -1.12 7.51
N GLN A 47 16.32 -2.22 6.97
CA GLN A 47 15.50 -3.15 6.20
C GLN A 47 16.01 -4.56 6.39
N ASP A 48 15.13 -5.41 6.89
CA ASP A 48 15.35 -6.85 6.99
C ASP A 48 14.33 -7.60 6.12
N SER A 49 14.80 -8.59 5.38
CA SER A 49 13.95 -9.46 4.58
C SER A 49 14.44 -10.89 4.71
N TYR A 50 13.58 -11.77 5.15
CA TYR A 50 13.89 -13.18 5.28
C TYR A 50 12.75 -14.06 4.80
N GLY A 51 13.10 -15.24 4.32
CA GLY A 51 12.11 -16.14 3.81
C GLY A 51 12.68 -17.48 3.39
N PHE A 52 11.78 -18.28 2.89
CA PHE A 52 12.12 -19.59 2.35
C PHE A 52 11.27 -19.92 1.12
N ARG A 53 11.76 -20.87 0.37
CA ARG A 53 10.98 -21.56 -0.65
C ARG A 53 11.28 -23.04 -0.63
N LEU A 54 10.27 -23.86 -0.92
CA LEU A 54 10.39 -25.30 -1.01
C LEU A 54 9.46 -25.81 -2.11
N GLY A 55 9.92 -26.73 -2.93
CA GLY A 55 9.11 -27.39 -3.94
C GLY A 55 9.58 -28.81 -4.19
N GLY A 56 8.66 -29.66 -4.61
CA GLY A 56 8.97 -31.07 -4.88
C GLY A 56 7.73 -31.87 -5.27
N PRO A 57 7.88 -33.20 -5.39
CA PRO A 57 6.75 -34.07 -5.69
C PRO A 57 6.03 -34.48 -4.40
N ILE A 58 4.69 -34.46 -4.42
CA ILE A 58 3.86 -35.26 -3.50
C ILE A 58 3.77 -36.68 -4.05
N SER A 59 3.55 -36.80 -5.36
CA SER A 59 3.62 -38.04 -6.12
C SER A 59 4.45 -37.78 -7.37
N LYS A 60 5.55 -38.55 -7.56
CA LYS A 60 6.42 -38.36 -8.71
C LYS A 60 5.60 -38.43 -10.01
N ASP A 61 5.96 -37.54 -10.94
CA ASP A 61 5.36 -37.37 -12.27
C ASP A 61 3.90 -36.90 -12.27
N ASN A 62 3.18 -36.98 -11.13
CA ASN A 62 1.75 -36.72 -11.07
C ASN A 62 1.36 -35.48 -10.28
N ILE A 63 1.92 -35.29 -9.05
CA ILE A 63 1.48 -34.20 -8.17
C ILE A 63 2.71 -33.50 -7.61
N PHE A 64 2.74 -32.19 -7.80
CA PHE A 64 3.81 -31.33 -7.34
C PHE A 64 3.28 -30.22 -6.44
N TYR A 65 4.14 -29.75 -5.56
CA TYR A 65 3.88 -28.57 -4.75
C TYR A 65 5.03 -27.57 -4.83
N PHE A 66 4.70 -26.32 -4.59
CA PHE A 66 5.65 -25.26 -4.36
C PHE A 66 5.10 -24.31 -3.31
N VAL A 67 5.90 -23.98 -2.30
CA VAL A 67 5.58 -23.03 -1.24
C VAL A 67 6.71 -22.01 -1.12
N ASN A 68 6.34 -20.78 -0.83
CA ASN A 68 7.27 -19.71 -0.51
C ASN A 68 6.63 -18.80 0.54
N ALA A 69 7.45 -18.27 1.45
CA ALA A 69 7.06 -17.20 2.35
C ALA A 69 8.22 -16.21 2.48
N GLU A 70 7.87 -14.93 2.61
CA GLU A 70 8.79 -13.82 2.82
C GLU A 70 8.19 -12.88 3.86
N ILE A 71 9.00 -12.47 4.82
CA ILE A 71 8.67 -11.43 5.79
C ILE A 71 9.70 -10.31 5.60
N LYS A 72 9.18 -9.10 5.46
CA LYS A 72 9.98 -7.88 5.32
C LYS A 72 9.57 -6.88 6.39
N SER A 73 10.55 -6.34 7.09
CA SER A 73 10.42 -5.15 7.94
C SER A 73 11.35 -4.07 7.39
N GLN A 74 10.86 -2.84 7.32
CA GLN A 74 11.65 -1.72 6.86
C GLN A 74 11.27 -0.46 7.63
N ASP A 75 12.26 0.17 8.25
CA ASP A 75 12.16 1.48 8.85
C ASP A 75 12.77 2.50 7.89
N GLN A 76 12.04 3.55 7.58
CA GLN A 76 12.49 4.61 6.69
C GLN A 76 12.21 5.98 7.31
N PRO A 77 13.24 6.83 7.50
CA PRO A 77 13.05 8.18 8.00
C PRO A 77 12.26 9.02 7.01
N THR A 78 11.53 10.01 7.53
CA THR A 78 10.76 10.96 6.69
C THR A 78 11.64 11.99 6.00
N GLY A 79 12.87 12.16 6.47
CA GLY A 79 13.85 13.09 5.91
C GLY A 79 13.78 14.50 6.47
N TRP A 80 12.83 14.82 7.37
CA TRP A 80 12.62 16.18 7.89
C TRP A 80 12.39 16.18 9.40
N SER A 81 12.89 17.21 10.09
CA SER A 81 12.69 17.45 11.53
C SER A 81 12.56 18.94 11.81
N LEU A 82 11.95 19.30 12.94
CA LEU A 82 11.99 20.66 13.49
C LEU A 82 13.13 20.86 14.50
N SER A 83 13.68 19.77 15.03
CA SER A 83 14.78 19.82 16.01
C SER A 83 16.15 20.01 15.37
N GLY A 84 16.32 19.58 14.10
CA GLY A 84 17.61 19.53 13.43
C GLY A 84 18.54 18.41 13.93
N ASN A 85 18.06 17.52 14.80
CA ASN A 85 18.88 16.42 15.33
C ASN A 85 19.13 15.32 14.29
N SER A 86 18.22 15.17 13.34
CA SER A 86 18.30 14.22 12.22
C SER A 86 17.52 14.74 11.02
N GLY A 87 17.86 14.26 9.83
CA GLY A 87 17.22 14.69 8.58
C GLY A 87 17.52 16.15 8.22
N GLN A 88 16.73 16.69 7.31
CA GLN A 88 16.78 18.11 6.93
C GLN A 88 15.96 18.92 7.95
N CYS A 89 16.53 20.02 8.41
CA CYS A 89 15.81 20.86 9.36
C CYS A 89 14.82 21.77 8.62
N TYR A 90 13.54 21.61 8.98
CA TYR A 90 12.49 22.47 8.48
C TYR A 90 12.74 23.94 8.84
N GLY A 91 12.55 24.84 7.88
CA GLY A 91 12.87 26.25 8.08
C GLY A 91 14.33 26.54 8.40
N ASN A 92 15.27 25.64 7.99
CA ASN A 92 16.71 25.76 8.26
C ASN A 92 17.08 25.87 9.75
N CYS A 93 16.29 25.29 10.64
CA CYS A 93 16.44 25.43 12.08
C CYS A 93 16.40 26.90 12.59
N ASP A 94 15.71 27.78 11.89
CA ASP A 94 15.60 29.17 12.34
C ASP A 94 14.94 29.22 13.72
N PRO A 95 15.51 29.92 14.72
CA PRO A 95 14.90 30.06 16.02
C PRO A 95 13.47 30.62 16.01
N VAL A 96 13.12 31.43 15.02
CA VAL A 96 11.77 31.96 14.83
C VAL A 96 10.78 30.82 14.51
N ILE A 97 11.17 29.87 13.66
CA ILE A 97 10.37 28.68 13.33
C ILE A 97 10.19 27.79 14.56
N SER A 98 11.26 27.56 15.33
CA SER A 98 11.20 26.79 16.58
C SER A 98 10.29 27.46 17.63
N ALA A 99 10.29 28.78 17.69
CA ALA A 99 9.37 29.54 18.56
C ALA A 99 7.93 29.43 18.08
N ALA A 100 7.69 29.51 16.76
CA ALA A 100 6.38 29.29 16.15
C ALA A 100 5.82 27.89 16.45
N ALA A 101 6.66 26.86 16.30
CA ALA A 101 6.31 25.47 16.64
C ALA A 101 5.92 25.34 18.14
N THR A 102 6.65 26.02 19.02
CA THR A 102 6.32 26.02 20.47
C THR A 102 4.95 26.66 20.73
N ARG A 103 4.61 27.74 20.05
CA ARG A 103 3.29 28.39 20.17
C ARG A 103 2.18 27.50 19.64
N PHE A 104 2.38 26.88 18.49
CA PHE A 104 1.45 25.92 17.88
C PHE A 104 1.18 24.73 18.81
N GLU A 105 2.22 24.07 19.30
CA GLU A 105 2.12 22.95 20.23
C GLU A 105 1.45 23.33 21.56
N ASN A 106 1.75 24.51 22.12
CA ASN A 106 1.11 25.01 23.31
C ASN A 106 -0.39 25.28 23.09
N TRP A 107 -0.77 25.73 21.92
CA TRP A 107 -2.18 25.89 21.57
C TRP A 107 -2.88 24.52 21.50
N LEU A 108 -2.29 23.52 20.82
CA LEU A 108 -2.81 22.16 20.76
C LEU A 108 -2.92 21.51 22.15
N ALA A 109 -1.96 21.77 23.02
CA ALA A 109 -1.93 21.23 24.39
C ALA A 109 -3.12 21.73 25.25
N GLN A 110 -3.72 22.89 24.96
CA GLN A 110 -4.92 23.38 25.65
C GLN A 110 -6.12 22.45 25.45
N TYR A 111 -6.10 21.67 24.36
CA TYR A 111 -7.11 20.67 24.03
C TYR A 111 -6.68 19.24 24.39
N ASN A 112 -5.64 19.09 25.22
CA ASN A 112 -5.03 17.82 25.62
C ASN A 112 -4.51 16.99 24.42
N TYR A 113 -4.07 17.66 23.38
CA TYR A 113 -3.49 17.02 22.20
C TYR A 113 -1.99 17.27 22.12
N ASN A 114 -1.22 16.18 21.89
CA ASN A 114 0.21 16.23 21.62
C ASN A 114 0.44 15.76 20.17
N PRO A 115 0.95 16.61 19.29
CA PRO A 115 1.13 16.26 17.87
C PRO A 115 2.32 15.33 17.60
N GLY A 116 3.13 15.01 18.60
CA GLY A 116 4.31 14.14 18.50
C GLY A 116 5.63 14.88 18.65
N SER A 117 6.73 14.19 18.33
CA SER A 117 8.09 14.71 18.46
C SER A 117 8.40 15.71 17.33
N ARG A 118 9.33 16.63 17.63
CA ARG A 118 9.99 17.49 16.63
C ARG A 118 11.16 16.81 15.92
N ASP A 119 11.59 15.66 16.42
CA ASP A 119 12.63 14.87 15.75
C ASP A 119 12.08 14.23 14.51
N GLU A 120 12.97 13.80 13.62
CA GLU A 120 12.58 13.09 12.41
C GLU A 120 11.73 11.85 12.75
N ASN A 121 10.59 11.73 12.10
CA ASN A 121 9.74 10.57 12.24
C ASN A 121 10.26 9.41 11.38
N VAL A 122 10.05 8.19 11.85
CA VAL A 122 10.42 6.96 11.14
C VAL A 122 9.14 6.22 10.75
N ARG A 123 9.03 5.90 9.47
CA ARG A 123 7.92 5.15 8.90
C ARG A 123 8.23 3.67 8.91
N ASP A 124 7.35 2.87 9.50
CA ASP A 124 7.38 1.41 9.40
C ASP A 124 6.69 0.97 8.09
N ILE A 125 7.36 0.08 7.34
CA ILE A 125 6.90 -0.44 6.03
C ILE A 125 7.02 -1.96 6.05
N PRO A 126 6.10 -2.66 6.75
CA PRO A 126 6.07 -4.12 6.81
C PRO A 126 5.52 -4.72 5.52
N ALA A 127 5.94 -5.95 5.19
CA ALA A 127 5.30 -6.74 4.13
C ALA A 127 5.49 -8.24 4.36
N ASP A 128 4.40 -8.93 4.59
CA ASP A 128 4.32 -10.37 4.73
C ASP A 128 3.72 -11.00 3.48
N LYS A 129 4.39 -12.02 2.93
CA LYS A 129 3.96 -12.67 1.69
C LYS A 129 4.01 -14.17 1.84
N ALA A 130 2.98 -14.84 1.36
CA ALA A 130 2.94 -16.29 1.25
C ALA A 130 2.40 -16.72 -0.11
N PHE A 131 2.95 -17.78 -0.65
CA PHE A 131 2.53 -18.37 -1.91
C PHE A 131 2.52 -19.87 -1.83
N LEU A 132 1.45 -20.50 -2.31
CA LEU A 132 1.28 -21.94 -2.38
C LEU A 132 0.77 -22.31 -3.77
N ARG A 133 1.37 -23.34 -4.36
CA ARG A 133 0.98 -23.89 -5.66
C ARG A 133 0.97 -25.39 -5.61
N PHE A 134 -0.06 -25.99 -6.21
CA PHE A 134 -0.14 -27.41 -6.53
C PHE A 134 -0.37 -27.59 -8.02
N ASP A 135 0.35 -28.53 -8.61
CA ASP A 135 0.19 -28.95 -9.99
C ASP A 135 -0.15 -30.44 -10.02
N PHE A 136 -1.24 -30.77 -10.71
CA PHE A 136 -1.76 -32.12 -10.86
C PHE A 136 -1.74 -32.49 -12.34
N ASN A 137 -0.96 -33.48 -12.71
CA ASN A 137 -1.06 -34.15 -14.01
C ASN A 137 -2.20 -35.16 -13.90
N VAL A 138 -3.43 -34.71 -14.24
CA VAL A 138 -4.65 -35.51 -14.07
C VAL A 138 -4.65 -36.73 -15.00
N ASN A 139 -4.19 -36.52 -16.22
CA ASN A 139 -3.94 -37.53 -17.25
C ASN A 139 -3.05 -36.88 -18.35
N ASP A 140 -2.75 -37.65 -19.41
CA ASP A 140 -1.86 -37.22 -20.52
C ASP A 140 -2.34 -35.94 -21.24
N GLY A 141 -3.63 -35.63 -21.16
CA GLY A 141 -4.23 -34.47 -21.83
C GLY A 141 -4.67 -33.34 -20.89
N ASN A 142 -4.60 -33.53 -19.55
CA ASN A 142 -5.16 -32.57 -18.62
C ASN A 142 -4.21 -32.29 -17.46
N GLN A 143 -3.91 -31.01 -17.23
CA GLN A 143 -3.14 -30.51 -16.11
C GLN A 143 -3.96 -29.47 -15.33
N LEU A 144 -4.16 -29.69 -14.03
CA LEU A 144 -4.78 -28.76 -13.11
C LEU A 144 -3.70 -28.07 -12.27
N THR A 145 -3.74 -26.75 -12.19
CA THR A 145 -2.93 -25.94 -11.29
C THR A 145 -3.84 -25.20 -10.31
N LEU A 146 -3.53 -25.29 -9.02
CA LEU A 146 -4.14 -24.48 -7.97
C LEU A 146 -3.08 -23.58 -7.37
N ARG A 147 -3.38 -22.29 -7.20
CA ARG A 147 -2.44 -21.30 -6.63
C ARG A 147 -3.17 -20.45 -5.59
N TRP A 148 -2.53 -20.26 -4.46
CA TRP A 148 -2.94 -19.27 -3.47
C TRP A 148 -1.79 -18.28 -3.24
N ASN A 149 -2.13 -17.01 -3.21
CA ASN A 149 -1.20 -15.92 -2.94
C ASN A 149 -1.80 -15.03 -1.85
N TYR A 150 -0.98 -14.74 -0.85
CA TYR A 150 -1.28 -13.84 0.24
C TYR A 150 -0.24 -12.75 0.30
N VAL A 151 -0.68 -11.51 0.47
CA VAL A 151 0.16 -10.35 0.73
C VAL A 151 -0.53 -9.50 1.77
N ASP A 152 0.17 -9.20 2.85
CA ASP A 152 -0.19 -8.20 3.84
C ASP A 152 0.95 -7.18 3.91
N ALA A 153 0.67 -5.95 3.52
CA ALA A 153 1.68 -4.91 3.44
C ALA A 153 1.13 -3.59 3.98
N GLY A 154 2.01 -2.83 4.62
CA GLY A 154 1.65 -1.58 5.25
C GLY A 154 2.69 -0.48 5.05
N ASN A 155 2.31 0.72 5.41
CA ASN A 155 3.17 1.88 5.45
C ASN A 155 2.56 2.94 6.36
N VAL A 156 3.30 3.41 7.34
CA VAL A 156 2.96 4.64 8.05
C VAL A 156 3.18 5.81 7.09
N VAL A 157 2.11 6.52 6.76
CA VAL A 157 2.15 7.64 5.83
C VAL A 157 2.25 8.95 6.61
N ASN A 158 3.39 9.62 6.48
CA ASN A 158 3.71 10.94 6.99
C ASN A 158 4.73 11.55 6.04
N ARG A 159 4.47 12.73 5.49
CA ARG A 159 5.20 13.28 4.32
C ARG A 159 5.66 14.73 4.53
N PRO A 160 6.32 15.06 5.64
CA PRO A 160 6.87 16.40 5.81
C PRO A 160 7.83 16.73 4.66
N ASN A 161 7.87 17.99 4.27
CA ASN A 161 8.70 18.49 3.19
C ASN A 161 9.26 19.90 3.53
N SER A 162 9.90 20.55 2.59
CA SER A 162 10.51 21.86 2.81
C SER A 162 9.50 23.00 3.02
N PHE A 163 8.24 22.79 2.66
CA PHE A 163 7.17 23.78 2.76
C PHE A 163 6.19 23.45 3.88
N THR A 164 5.78 22.19 3.98
CA THR A 164 4.81 21.70 4.96
C THR A 164 5.52 20.77 5.96
N TYR A 165 5.44 21.08 7.25
CA TYR A 165 5.84 20.17 8.31
C TYR A 165 4.62 19.46 8.88
N GLU A 166 4.42 18.22 8.44
CA GLU A 166 3.44 17.31 9.01
C GLU A 166 3.98 16.73 10.32
N TYR A 167 3.32 17.04 11.44
CA TYR A 167 3.67 16.43 12.74
C TYR A 167 3.38 14.92 12.73
N PRO A 168 4.12 14.12 13.53
CA PRO A 168 3.92 12.67 13.58
C PRO A 168 2.48 12.23 13.89
N GLY A 169 1.73 13.03 14.65
CA GLY A 169 0.33 12.76 15.00
C GLY A 169 -0.64 12.87 13.83
N GLU A 170 -0.25 13.45 12.70
CA GLU A 170 -1.04 13.51 11.47
C GLU A 170 -0.97 12.21 10.67
N ALA A 171 0.05 11.41 10.91
CA ALA A 171 0.24 10.16 10.20
C ALA A 171 -0.98 9.24 10.26
N TYR A 172 -1.10 8.40 9.26
CA TYR A 172 -2.03 7.26 9.26
C TYR A 172 -1.33 5.96 8.86
N ASP A 173 -1.84 4.84 9.35
CA ASP A 173 -1.36 3.51 9.03
C ASP A 173 -2.08 3.00 7.77
N PHE A 174 -1.45 3.05 6.62
CA PHE A 174 -1.97 2.37 5.44
C PHE A 174 -1.65 0.88 5.51
N SER A 175 -2.66 0.03 5.38
CA SER A 175 -2.49 -1.41 5.21
C SER A 175 -3.33 -1.92 4.04
N SER A 176 -2.78 -2.90 3.31
CA SER A 176 -3.46 -3.59 2.21
C SER A 176 -3.24 -5.09 2.35
N GLU A 177 -4.32 -5.82 2.62
CA GLU A 177 -4.32 -7.27 2.63
C GLU A 177 -4.91 -7.80 1.33
N THR A 178 -4.17 -8.66 0.62
CA THR A 178 -4.61 -9.32 -0.60
C THR A 178 -4.59 -10.83 -0.44
N ASN A 179 -5.73 -11.46 -0.68
CA ASN A 179 -5.88 -12.91 -0.82
C ASN A 179 -6.30 -13.25 -2.25
N SER A 180 -5.58 -14.15 -2.93
CA SER A 180 -5.91 -14.58 -4.28
C SER A 180 -5.84 -16.09 -4.42
N LEU A 181 -6.91 -16.71 -4.89
CA LEU A 181 -6.99 -18.13 -5.21
C LEU A 181 -7.25 -18.30 -6.71
N VAL A 182 -6.44 -19.10 -7.37
CA VAL A 182 -6.54 -19.35 -8.82
C VAL A 182 -6.58 -20.84 -9.08
N GLY A 183 -7.60 -21.29 -9.83
CA GLY A 183 -7.64 -22.61 -10.43
C GLY A 183 -7.48 -22.51 -11.95
N GLN A 184 -6.56 -23.24 -12.53
CA GLN A 184 -6.28 -23.26 -13.97
C GLN A 184 -6.26 -24.70 -14.47
N LEU A 185 -7.05 -24.98 -15.49
CA LEU A 185 -7.09 -26.28 -16.17
C LEU A 185 -6.62 -26.10 -17.60
N ASN A 186 -5.52 -26.75 -17.93
CA ASN A 186 -5.01 -26.87 -19.31
C ASN A 186 -5.40 -28.24 -19.86
N SER A 187 -6.07 -28.25 -21.02
CA SER A 187 -6.56 -29.47 -21.68
C SER A 187 -6.08 -29.53 -23.12
N VAL A 188 -5.64 -30.72 -23.54
CA VAL A 188 -5.23 -31.03 -24.91
C VAL A 188 -6.17 -32.11 -25.46
N PHE A 189 -6.82 -31.82 -26.56
CA PHE A 189 -7.73 -32.74 -27.24
C PHE A 189 -7.14 -33.16 -28.59
N GLY A 190 -6.64 -34.38 -28.63
CA GLY A 190 -5.92 -34.89 -29.82
C GLY A 190 -4.60 -34.14 -30.02
N THR A 191 -4.31 -33.79 -31.29
CA THR A 191 -3.04 -33.14 -31.65
C THR A 191 -3.18 -31.66 -32.02
N ASN A 192 -4.39 -31.14 -32.07
CA ASN A 192 -4.68 -29.85 -32.71
C ASN A 192 -5.69 -28.96 -31.97
N MET A 193 -6.17 -29.37 -30.83
CA MET A 193 -7.09 -28.55 -29.99
C MET A 193 -6.56 -28.43 -28.58
N PHE A 194 -6.60 -27.20 -28.05
CA PHE A 194 -6.11 -26.84 -26.73
C PHE A 194 -7.14 -25.97 -26.06
N ASN A 195 -7.30 -26.14 -24.75
CA ASN A 195 -8.14 -25.27 -23.94
C ASN A 195 -7.41 -24.87 -22.66
N GLU A 196 -7.44 -23.60 -22.35
CA GLU A 196 -7.06 -23.07 -21.07
C GLU A 196 -8.30 -22.46 -20.39
N PHE A 197 -8.69 -23.02 -19.24
CA PHE A 197 -9.73 -22.47 -18.40
C PHE A 197 -9.08 -21.96 -17.11
N ARG A 198 -9.45 -20.75 -16.69
CA ARG A 198 -8.97 -20.13 -15.44
C ARG A 198 -10.12 -19.51 -14.67
N LEU A 199 -10.15 -19.77 -13.37
CA LEU A 199 -11.02 -19.12 -12.41
C LEU A 199 -10.15 -18.50 -11.32
N THR A 200 -10.33 -17.20 -11.10
CA THR A 200 -9.65 -16.44 -10.06
C THR A 200 -10.69 -15.90 -9.08
N PHE A 201 -10.39 -16.00 -7.80
CA PHE A 201 -11.07 -15.30 -6.74
C PHE A 201 -10.03 -14.46 -5.99
N GLN A 202 -10.26 -13.16 -5.86
CA GLN A 202 -9.35 -12.24 -5.19
C GLN A 202 -10.13 -11.33 -4.24
N GLN A 203 -9.54 -11.13 -3.06
CA GLN A 203 -10.01 -10.17 -2.06
C GLN A 203 -8.89 -9.19 -1.77
N ILE A 204 -9.24 -7.89 -1.75
CA ILE A 204 -8.33 -6.82 -1.37
C ILE A 204 -9.01 -6.01 -0.27
N ARG A 205 -8.28 -5.69 0.80
CA ARG A 205 -8.77 -4.97 1.97
C ARG A 205 -7.80 -3.85 2.32
N ASP A 206 -8.17 -2.62 1.98
CA ASP A 206 -7.37 -1.43 2.25
C ASP A 206 -7.91 -0.70 3.49
N ARG A 207 -7.02 -0.32 4.39
CA ARG A 207 -7.35 0.39 5.63
C ARG A 207 -6.40 1.57 5.83
N ARG A 208 -6.92 2.63 6.46
CA ARG A 208 -6.15 3.85 6.75
C ARG A 208 -6.55 4.43 8.11
N PRO A 209 -6.36 3.69 9.23
CA PRO A 209 -6.64 4.26 10.54
C PRO A 209 -5.66 5.40 10.86
N PRO A 210 -6.14 6.50 11.48
CA PRO A 210 -5.26 7.57 11.95
C PRO A 210 -4.39 7.09 13.12
N VAL A 211 -3.16 7.59 13.20
CA VAL A 211 -2.28 7.37 14.37
C VAL A 211 -2.84 8.06 15.61
N SER A 212 -3.46 9.23 15.44
CA SER A 212 -4.16 9.93 16.52
C SER A 212 -5.52 10.45 16.04
N ILE A 213 -6.49 10.54 16.97
CA ILE A 213 -7.82 11.09 16.67
C ILE A 213 -7.88 12.50 17.28
N PHE A 214 -7.81 13.48 16.41
CA PHE A 214 -7.95 14.91 16.72
C PHE A 214 -8.35 15.62 15.42
N PRO A 215 -9.11 16.72 15.44
CA PRO A 215 -9.34 17.51 14.23
C PRO A 215 -8.03 17.88 13.56
N TRP A 216 -8.00 17.83 12.23
CA TRP A 216 -6.85 18.34 11.49
C TRP A 216 -6.74 19.87 11.68
N VAL A 217 -5.52 20.33 11.94
CA VAL A 217 -5.20 21.74 12.17
C VAL A 217 -4.06 22.13 11.28
N GLU A 218 -4.30 23.06 10.39
CA GLU A 218 -3.31 23.70 9.53
C GLU A 218 -3.02 25.12 9.98
N LEU A 219 -1.76 25.43 10.09
CA LEU A 219 -1.25 26.79 10.23
C LEU A 219 -0.46 27.14 8.98
N GLU A 220 -1.01 28.02 8.11
CA GLU A 220 -0.44 28.32 6.80
C GLU A 220 0.89 29.10 6.87
N ASP A 221 0.90 30.26 7.48
CA ASP A 221 2.09 31.11 7.53
C ASP A 221 2.72 31.06 8.93
N VAL A 222 3.71 30.17 9.11
CA VAL A 222 4.29 29.91 10.45
C VAL A 222 5.13 31.06 10.99
N ALA A 223 5.78 31.87 10.13
CA ALA A 223 6.59 33.02 10.53
C ALA A 223 6.72 34.04 9.41
N PRO A 224 5.61 34.68 8.96
CA PRO A 224 5.65 35.62 7.83
C PRO A 224 6.47 36.86 8.12
N GLU A 225 6.60 37.30 9.39
CA GLU A 225 7.44 38.40 9.82
C GLU A 225 8.94 38.15 9.60
N ALA A 226 9.34 36.85 9.57
CA ALA A 226 10.70 36.43 9.22
C ALA A 226 10.86 36.08 7.73
N GLY A 227 9.82 36.28 6.94
CA GLY A 227 9.78 35.97 5.51
C GLY A 227 9.62 34.45 5.23
N TYR A 228 9.15 33.69 6.19
CA TYR A 228 8.91 32.24 6.06
C TYR A 228 7.41 31.95 6.02
N PHE A 229 6.96 31.45 4.86
CA PHE A 229 5.54 31.18 4.53
C PHE A 229 5.25 29.68 4.46
N GLY A 230 5.90 28.88 5.26
CA GLY A 230 5.65 27.43 5.32
C GLY A 230 4.51 27.09 6.26
N GLU A 231 4.13 25.83 6.33
CA GLU A 231 2.95 25.30 6.99
C GLU A 231 3.31 24.34 8.12
N PHE A 232 2.47 24.33 9.17
CA PHE A 232 2.43 23.26 10.17
C PHE A 232 1.09 22.55 10.09
N GLU A 233 1.13 21.22 10.04
CA GLU A 233 -0.04 20.36 10.05
C GLU A 233 -0.01 19.36 11.20
N ALA A 234 -1.14 19.17 11.87
CA ALA A 234 -1.30 18.25 13.00
C ALA A 234 -2.76 17.77 13.08
N GLY A 235 -2.99 16.65 13.75
CA GLY A 235 -4.32 16.05 13.86
C GLY A 235 -4.51 14.90 12.88
N SER A 236 -5.74 14.47 12.65
CA SER A 236 -6.05 13.38 11.71
C SER A 236 -6.07 13.89 10.29
N GLU A 237 -5.23 13.38 9.42
CA GLU A 237 -5.19 13.75 8.00
C GLU A 237 -6.60 13.69 7.38
N PRO A 238 -7.06 14.76 6.69
CA PRO A 238 -8.49 14.95 6.40
C PRO A 238 -9.07 14.02 5.33
N PHE A 239 -8.23 13.49 4.41
CA PHE A 239 -8.70 12.72 3.26
C PHE A 239 -8.60 11.21 3.45
N SER A 240 -7.63 10.74 4.24
CA SER A 240 -7.28 9.31 4.31
C SER A 240 -7.81 8.62 5.57
N THR A 241 -7.97 9.34 6.66
CA THR A 241 -8.21 8.73 7.99
C THR A 241 -9.60 8.13 8.19
N ARG A 242 -10.58 8.43 7.34
CA ARG A 242 -11.89 7.75 7.28
C ARG A 242 -12.10 7.17 5.88
N ASN A 243 -11.14 6.37 5.45
CA ASN A 243 -11.09 5.78 4.12
C ASN A 243 -10.72 4.29 4.23
N ALA A 244 -11.55 3.45 3.63
CA ALA A 244 -11.34 2.01 3.52
C ALA A 244 -11.95 1.50 2.21
N LEU A 245 -11.33 0.51 1.59
CA LEU A 245 -11.85 -0.08 0.38
C LEU A 245 -11.75 -1.61 0.46
N ASP A 246 -12.90 -2.26 0.40
CA ASP A 246 -13.01 -3.69 0.23
C ASP A 246 -13.34 -4.00 -1.23
N GLN A 247 -12.60 -4.94 -1.81
CA GLN A 247 -12.80 -5.38 -3.18
C GLN A 247 -12.85 -6.90 -3.20
N ASP A 248 -13.91 -7.45 -3.77
CA ASP A 248 -14.04 -8.87 -4.09
C ASP A 248 -14.13 -9.01 -5.62
N ILE A 249 -13.24 -9.81 -6.18
CA ILE A 249 -13.10 -9.94 -7.63
C ILE A 249 -13.17 -11.42 -8.00
N ILE A 250 -14.10 -11.76 -8.89
CA ILE A 250 -14.15 -13.06 -9.56
C ILE A 250 -13.80 -12.85 -11.02
N GLU A 251 -12.78 -13.58 -11.50
CA GLU A 251 -12.40 -13.57 -12.92
C GLU A 251 -12.53 -14.97 -13.49
N LEU A 252 -13.21 -15.07 -14.61
CA LEU A 252 -13.34 -16.30 -15.41
C LEU A 252 -12.82 -16.05 -16.81
N THR A 253 -11.79 -16.79 -17.20
CA THR A 253 -11.25 -16.78 -18.57
C THR A 253 -11.27 -18.18 -19.16
N ASN A 254 -11.54 -18.27 -20.44
CA ASN A 254 -11.42 -19.52 -21.19
C ASN A 254 -10.95 -19.25 -22.61
N ASP A 255 -9.87 -19.89 -22.99
CA ASP A 255 -9.26 -19.82 -24.31
C ASP A 255 -9.27 -21.20 -24.98
N PHE A 256 -10.04 -21.34 -26.02
CA PHE A 256 -10.05 -22.55 -26.85
C PHE A 256 -9.33 -22.28 -28.19
N THR A 257 -8.24 -22.99 -28.42
CA THR A 257 -7.43 -22.88 -29.63
C THR A 257 -7.59 -24.13 -30.50
N TRP A 258 -7.88 -23.93 -31.77
CA TRP A 258 -7.99 -24.96 -32.77
C TRP A 258 -7.04 -24.70 -33.92
N ILE A 259 -6.19 -25.69 -34.25
CA ILE A 259 -5.25 -25.67 -35.36
C ILE A 259 -5.82 -26.53 -36.49
N LYS A 260 -6.08 -25.93 -37.67
CA LYS A 260 -6.57 -26.62 -38.83
C LYS A 260 -5.77 -26.26 -40.09
N GLY A 261 -4.91 -27.16 -40.53
CA GLY A 261 -3.98 -26.90 -41.62
C GLY A 261 -3.02 -25.77 -41.27
N ASN A 262 -3.03 -24.69 -42.01
CA ASN A 262 -2.18 -23.51 -41.78
C ASN A 262 -2.87 -22.42 -40.92
N HIS A 263 -4.06 -22.68 -40.38
CA HIS A 263 -4.82 -21.73 -39.59
C HIS A 263 -4.76 -22.10 -38.10
N THR A 264 -4.50 -21.10 -37.28
CA THR A 264 -4.67 -21.18 -35.82
C THR A 264 -5.79 -20.22 -35.44
N MET A 265 -6.84 -20.74 -34.86
CA MET A 265 -8.02 -19.99 -34.44
C MET A 265 -8.15 -20.10 -32.91
N THR A 266 -8.34 -18.97 -32.24
CA THR A 266 -8.58 -18.92 -30.79
C THR A 266 -9.94 -18.27 -30.57
N PHE A 267 -10.79 -18.94 -29.78
CA PHE A 267 -12.08 -18.45 -29.32
C PHE A 267 -12.02 -18.34 -27.81
N GLY A 268 -12.41 -17.22 -27.25
CA GLY A 268 -12.28 -17.04 -25.82
C GLY A 268 -13.33 -16.14 -25.21
N THR A 269 -13.33 -16.19 -23.87
CA THR A 269 -14.09 -15.27 -23.03
C THR A 269 -13.21 -14.80 -21.87
N SER A 270 -13.35 -13.53 -21.51
CA SER A 270 -12.72 -12.93 -20.32
C SER A 270 -13.78 -12.13 -19.60
N ASN A 271 -14.14 -12.58 -18.41
CA ASN A 271 -15.22 -12.00 -17.62
C ASN A 271 -14.69 -11.64 -16.24
N GLN A 272 -15.02 -10.45 -15.75
CA GLN A 272 -14.66 -9.97 -14.43
C GLN A 272 -15.90 -9.44 -13.72
N PHE A 273 -16.08 -9.86 -12.48
CA PHE A 273 -17.15 -9.45 -11.61
C PHE A 273 -16.52 -8.83 -10.37
N PHE A 274 -16.77 -7.54 -10.18
CA PHE A 274 -16.26 -6.76 -9.08
C PHE A 274 -17.36 -6.42 -8.11
N GLU A 275 -17.10 -6.58 -6.83
CA GLU A 275 -17.91 -6.03 -5.75
C GLU A 275 -17.02 -5.11 -4.89
N PHE A 276 -17.50 -3.91 -4.64
CA PHE A 276 -16.81 -2.89 -3.86
C PHE A 276 -17.63 -2.50 -2.65
N ASP A 277 -16.97 -2.36 -1.50
CA ASP A 277 -17.48 -1.65 -0.34
C ASP A 277 -16.49 -0.52 -0.03
N ASN A 278 -16.91 0.72 -0.32
CA ASN A 278 -16.05 1.90 -0.24
C ASN A 278 -16.51 2.83 0.87
N LEU A 279 -15.66 3.04 1.86
CA LEU A 279 -15.78 4.09 2.86
C LEU A 279 -14.85 5.24 2.46
N PHE A 280 -15.42 6.43 2.24
CA PHE A 280 -14.64 7.64 2.06
C PHE A 280 -15.42 8.83 2.62
N ILE A 281 -14.97 9.34 3.77
CA ILE A 281 -15.55 10.50 4.43
C ILE A 281 -14.41 11.49 4.70
N GLN A 282 -14.31 12.50 3.85
CA GLN A 282 -13.37 13.59 4.02
C GLN A 282 -13.74 14.41 5.27
N ASN A 283 -12.76 14.95 5.99
CA ASN A 283 -12.95 15.78 7.19
C ASN A 283 -13.83 15.12 8.27
N ALA A 284 -13.74 13.79 8.39
CA ALA A 284 -14.57 13.03 9.34
C ALA A 284 -14.31 13.38 10.81
N PHE A 285 -13.13 13.88 11.12
CA PHE A 285 -12.73 14.32 12.46
C PHE A 285 -12.76 15.85 12.60
N GLY A 286 -13.11 16.56 11.54
CA GLY A 286 -13.06 18.00 11.42
C GLY A 286 -11.71 18.52 10.95
N SER A 287 -11.71 19.68 10.31
CA SER A 287 -10.52 20.42 9.91
C SER A 287 -10.64 21.90 10.29
N TYR A 288 -9.53 22.51 10.66
CA TYR A 288 -9.41 23.91 11.01
C TYR A 288 -8.18 24.51 10.36
N GLU A 289 -8.36 25.58 9.57
CA GLU A 289 -7.29 26.29 8.90
C GLU A 289 -7.09 27.67 9.52
N PHE A 290 -5.84 28.00 9.80
CA PHE A 290 -5.46 29.30 10.37
C PHE A 290 -4.36 29.93 9.50
N SER A 291 -4.57 31.18 9.09
CA SER A 291 -3.62 31.87 8.21
C SER A 291 -2.29 32.23 8.90
N ASN A 292 -2.28 32.36 10.23
CA ASN A 292 -1.09 32.69 10.99
C ASN A 292 -1.26 32.42 12.50
N LEU A 293 -0.18 32.55 13.28
CA LEU A 293 -0.19 32.30 14.72
C LEU A 293 -1.13 33.21 15.50
N GLU A 294 -1.34 34.46 15.11
CA GLU A 294 -2.25 35.38 15.80
C GLU A 294 -3.70 34.90 15.66
N GLN A 295 -4.06 34.46 14.48
CA GLN A 295 -5.37 33.89 14.20
C GLN A 295 -5.57 32.58 14.98
N LEU A 296 -4.58 31.67 14.98
CA LEU A 296 -4.60 30.44 15.77
C LEU A 296 -4.83 30.71 17.26
N GLU A 297 -4.05 31.62 17.87
CA GLU A 297 -4.14 31.96 19.29
C GLU A 297 -5.45 32.65 19.66
N SER A 298 -6.05 33.37 18.72
CA SER A 298 -7.39 33.95 18.90
C SER A 298 -8.50 32.90 18.92
N GLY A 299 -8.21 31.69 18.44
CA GLY A 299 -9.19 30.59 18.31
C GLY A 299 -10.23 30.81 17.22
N VAL A 300 -9.98 31.73 16.26
CA VAL A 300 -10.87 32.02 15.16
C VAL A 300 -10.26 31.50 13.87
N ALA A 301 -10.67 30.30 13.43
CA ALA A 301 -10.20 29.71 12.19
C ALA A 301 -10.64 30.55 10.97
N ARG A 302 -9.78 30.58 9.95
CA ARG A 302 -10.14 31.13 8.63
C ARG A 302 -11.22 30.29 7.97
N GLU A 303 -11.05 28.98 8.06
CA GLU A 303 -11.94 27.99 7.52
C GLU A 303 -12.04 26.81 8.49
N TRP A 304 -13.21 26.20 8.56
CA TRP A 304 -13.40 24.94 9.23
C TRP A 304 -14.39 24.07 8.47
N GLU A 305 -14.13 22.78 8.44
CA GLU A 305 -14.99 21.81 7.77
C GLU A 305 -15.24 20.61 8.68
N TYR A 306 -16.42 20.05 8.56
CA TYR A 306 -16.79 18.81 9.23
C TYR A 306 -17.85 18.09 8.42
N THR A 307 -17.58 16.84 8.07
CA THR A 307 -18.53 16.02 7.32
C THR A 307 -19.44 15.24 8.25
N VAL A 308 -20.73 15.41 8.06
CA VAL A 308 -21.78 14.71 8.81
C VAL A 308 -22.45 13.69 7.90
N VAL A 309 -22.45 12.44 8.33
CA VAL A 309 -23.26 11.40 7.67
C VAL A 309 -24.72 11.57 8.07
N ASN A 310 -25.64 11.59 7.11
CA ASN A 310 -27.08 11.71 7.40
C ASN A 310 -27.56 10.51 8.23
N PRO A 311 -28.30 10.72 9.32
CA PRO A 311 -28.83 9.65 10.15
C PRO A 311 -29.63 8.63 9.33
N GLY A 312 -29.26 7.34 9.48
CA GLY A 312 -29.91 6.23 8.78
C GLY A 312 -29.39 5.95 7.38
N GLN A 313 -28.43 6.72 6.87
CA GLN A 313 -27.71 6.38 5.66
C GLN A 313 -26.46 5.54 5.99
N PRO A 314 -26.08 4.57 5.14
CA PRO A 314 -24.83 3.84 5.32
C PRO A 314 -23.64 4.79 5.13
N GLU A 315 -22.56 4.58 5.91
CA GLU A 315 -21.30 5.31 5.76
C GLU A 315 -20.52 4.82 4.54
N THR A 316 -20.76 3.58 4.12
CA THR A 316 -20.10 2.95 2.98
C THR A 316 -21.01 2.93 1.76
N GLN A 317 -20.39 2.92 0.58
CA GLN A 317 -21.08 2.72 -0.68
C GLN A 317 -20.72 1.36 -1.25
N GLN A 318 -21.74 0.53 -1.48
CA GLN A 318 -21.60 -0.80 -2.08
C GLN A 318 -22.08 -0.76 -3.52
N PHE A 319 -21.24 -1.24 -4.43
CA PHE A 319 -21.58 -1.32 -5.85
C PHE A 319 -20.80 -2.43 -6.54
N GLY A 320 -21.38 -2.98 -7.61
CA GLY A 320 -20.77 -4.02 -8.42
C GLY A 320 -20.57 -3.57 -9.87
N ILE A 321 -19.54 -4.10 -10.52
CA ILE A 321 -19.25 -3.89 -11.93
C ILE A 321 -19.05 -5.26 -12.59
N ASN A 322 -19.73 -5.49 -13.72
CA ASN A 322 -19.57 -6.70 -14.52
C ASN A 322 -18.95 -6.34 -15.86
N GLN A 323 -17.83 -6.93 -16.18
CA GLN A 323 -17.19 -6.82 -17.49
C GLN A 323 -17.22 -8.18 -18.18
N ILE A 324 -17.78 -8.24 -19.37
CA ILE A 324 -17.89 -9.47 -20.15
C ILE A 324 -17.21 -9.23 -21.50
N GLY A 325 -16.24 -10.07 -21.84
CA GLY A 325 -15.52 -10.06 -23.10
C GLY A 325 -15.63 -11.40 -23.83
N LEU A 326 -15.93 -11.33 -25.12
CA LEU A 326 -15.90 -12.47 -26.07
C LEU A 326 -15.00 -12.10 -27.22
N TYR A 327 -14.20 -13.04 -27.71
CA TYR A 327 -13.29 -12.82 -28.85
C TYR A 327 -13.05 -14.08 -29.65
N ALA A 328 -12.61 -13.86 -30.90
CA ALA A 328 -12.23 -14.92 -31.81
C ALA A 328 -11.09 -14.47 -32.74
#